data_391062d03cacb6fd497262a2065e5a48
#
_entry.id   391062d03cacb6fd497262a2065e5a48
#
_cell.length_a   1.000
_cell.length_b   1.000
_cell.length_c   1.000
_cell.angle_alpha   90.00
_cell.angle_beta   90.00
_cell.angle_gamma   90.00
#
_symmetry.space_group_name_H-M   'P 1'
#
loop_
_entity.id
_entity.type
_entity.pdbx_description
1 polymer ?
#
loop_
_entity_poly.entity_id
_entity_poly.type
_entity_poly.pdbx_seq_one_letter_code
_entity_poly.pdbx_strand_id
1 'polypeptide(L)' 'MTTQLDPVTAAKRSQLLKVSDVAQLLNVKPRTIYEMVAQQRIPYRKPPGSNILRFDLDEILAWTRRKN' A
#
# COMPACT_ATOMS: atom_id res chain seq x y z
N MET A 1 -21.17 11.95 12.59
CA MET A 1 -20.73 11.51 12.39
C MET A 1 -20.43 10.87 12.08
N THR A 2 -20.29 10.80 12.05
CA THR A 2 -19.87 10.25 11.86
C THR A 2 -19.49 9.59 11.47
N THR A 3 -19.54 9.59 11.20
CA THR A 3 -19.18 8.91 10.84
C THR A 3 -18.83 8.00 10.89
N GLN A 4 -19.21 7.80 10.95
CA GLN A 4 -18.81 6.98 11.16
C GLN A 4 -18.44 6.10 10.57
N LEU A 5 -18.32 6.15 10.50
CA LEU A 5 -17.54 5.16 10.01
C LEU A 5 -17.60 3.95 10.78
N ASP A 6 -17.82 2.81 10.19
CA ASP A 6 -17.76 1.63 10.99
C ASP A 6 -16.31 1.20 11.14
N PRO A 7 -15.99 0.44 12.17
CA PRO A 7 -14.62 0.07 12.45
C PRO A 7 -13.96 -0.75 11.35
N VAL A 8 -14.73 -1.57 10.68
CA VAL A 8 -14.18 -2.40 9.62
C VAL A 8 -13.69 -1.55 8.46
N THR A 9 -14.50 -0.59 8.07
CA THR A 9 -14.13 0.29 6.99
C THR A 9 -12.93 1.13 7.33
N ALA A 10 -12.89 1.64 8.55
CA ALA A 10 -11.79 2.46 8.98
C ALA A 10 -10.50 1.66 9.00
N ALA A 11 -10.55 0.43 9.49
CA ALA A 11 -9.35 -0.40 9.54
C ALA A 11 -8.83 -0.69 8.15
N LYS A 12 -9.72 -1.00 7.22
CA LYS A 12 -9.29 -1.28 5.87
C LYS A 12 -8.64 -0.09 5.23
N ARG A 13 -9.25 1.07 5.42
CA ARG A 13 -8.71 2.27 4.79
C ARG A 13 -7.36 2.63 5.35
N SER A 14 -7.14 2.36 6.62
CA SER A 14 -5.89 2.74 7.23
C SER A 14 -4.77 1.76 6.95
N GLN A 15 -5.10 0.57 6.43
CA GLN A 15 -4.09 -0.45 6.32
C GLN A 15 -3.75 -0.88 4.90
N LEU A 16 -4.72 -0.87 4.02
CA LEU A 16 -4.50 -1.41 2.70
C LEU A 16 -4.65 -0.36 1.64
N LEU A 17 -3.61 -0.22 0.85
CA LEU A 17 -3.55 0.74 -0.23
C LEU A 17 -3.44 0.02 -1.55
N LYS A 18 -3.97 0.63 -2.59
CA LYS A 18 -3.81 0.13 -3.94
C LYS A 18 -2.52 0.66 -4.54
N VAL A 19 -2.14 0.08 -5.67
CA VAL A 19 -0.95 0.54 -6.38
C VAL A 19 -1.05 2.04 -6.67
N SER A 20 -2.22 2.52 -7.11
CA SER A 20 -2.35 3.93 -7.41
C SER A 20 -2.19 4.81 -6.19
N ASP A 21 -2.64 4.32 -5.03
CA ASP A 21 -2.48 5.08 -3.80
C ASP A 21 -1.01 5.22 -3.42
N VAL A 22 -0.26 4.13 -3.53
CA VAL A 22 1.16 4.16 -3.19
C VAL A 22 1.93 5.01 -4.19
N ALA A 23 1.57 4.92 -5.45
CA ALA A 23 2.21 5.73 -6.49
C ALA A 23 2.05 7.21 -6.18
N GLN A 24 0.85 7.60 -5.78
CA GLN A 24 0.60 8.98 -5.39
C GLN A 24 1.39 9.37 -4.14
N LEU A 25 1.38 8.49 -3.16
CA LEU A 25 2.08 8.74 -1.92
C LEU A 25 3.57 8.98 -2.16
N LEU A 26 4.16 8.19 -3.03
CA LEU A 26 5.57 8.29 -3.32
C LEU A 26 5.88 9.22 -4.48
N ASN A 27 4.84 9.74 -5.10
CA ASN A 27 4.96 10.66 -6.22
C ASN A 27 5.72 10.03 -7.39
N VAL A 28 5.34 8.82 -7.73
CA VAL A 28 5.91 8.10 -8.87
C VAL A 28 4.77 7.55 -9.69
N LYS A 29 5.11 7.01 -10.85
CA LYS A 29 4.10 6.41 -11.70
C LYS A 29 3.74 5.01 -11.21
N PRO A 30 2.50 4.57 -11.45
CA PRO A 30 2.11 3.22 -11.05
C PRO A 30 3.01 2.14 -11.61
N ARG A 31 3.49 2.33 -12.83
CA ARG A 31 4.38 1.36 -13.45
C ARG A 31 5.66 1.20 -12.63
N THR A 32 6.14 2.28 -12.01
CA THR A 32 7.30 2.20 -11.14
C THR A 32 7.03 1.32 -9.94
N ILE A 33 5.81 1.40 -9.39
CA ILE A 33 5.44 0.55 -8.27
C ILE A 33 5.45 -0.92 -8.69
N TYR A 34 4.89 -1.22 -9.86
CA TYR A 34 4.90 -2.59 -10.34
C TYR A 34 6.32 -3.12 -10.52
N GLU A 35 7.21 -2.27 -11.00
CA GLU A 35 8.60 -2.67 -11.16
C GLU A 35 9.26 -2.96 -9.81
N MET A 36 8.97 -2.13 -8.82
CA MET A 36 9.55 -2.35 -7.50
C MET A 36 9.01 -3.63 -6.88
N VAL A 37 7.73 -3.94 -7.10
CA VAL A 37 7.18 -5.19 -6.61
C VAL A 37 7.85 -6.38 -7.29
N ALA A 38 8.03 -6.30 -8.60
CA ALA A 38 8.67 -7.39 -9.34
C ALA A 38 10.08 -7.63 -8.87
N GLN A 39 10.76 -6.60 -8.45
CA GLN A 39 12.13 -6.70 -7.96
C GLN A 39 12.19 -6.93 -6.45
N GLN A 40 11.04 -7.02 -5.83
CA GLN A 40 10.92 -7.24 -4.38
C GLN A 40 11.66 -6.17 -3.58
N ARG A 41 11.51 -4.93 -4.02
CA ARG A 41 12.16 -3.80 -3.37
C ARG A 41 11.23 -2.99 -2.50
N ILE A 42 9.95 -3.32 -2.47
CA ILE A 42 8.95 -2.58 -1.72
C ILE A 42 8.07 -3.59 -0.98
N PRO A 43 7.69 -3.32 0.27
CA PRO A 43 6.82 -4.25 0.98
C PRO A 43 5.43 -4.25 0.35
N TYR A 44 4.92 -5.43 0.07
CA TYR A 44 3.61 -5.56 -0.55
C TYR A 44 2.90 -6.78 -0.01
N ARG A 45 1.60 -6.82 -0.24
CA ARG A 45 0.77 -7.93 0.16
C ARG A 45 -0.03 -8.42 -1.02
N LYS A 46 -0.16 -9.71 -1.10
CA LYS A 46 -0.92 -10.33 -2.18
C LYS A 46 -1.77 -11.42 -1.57
N PRO A 47 -3.06 -11.17 -1.43
CA PRO A 47 -3.93 -12.18 -0.81
C PRO A 47 -3.85 -13.51 -1.54
N PRO A 48 -3.94 -14.62 -0.81
CA PRO A 48 -3.86 -15.94 -1.44
C PRO A 48 -4.92 -16.12 -2.50
N GLY A 49 -4.53 -16.74 -3.60
CA GLY A 49 -5.47 -17.06 -4.66
C GLY A 49 -5.89 -15.88 -5.50
N SER A 50 -5.19 -14.77 -5.42
CA SER A 50 -5.56 -13.63 -6.23
C SER A 50 -4.31 -12.94 -6.77
N ASN A 51 -4.53 -12.08 -7.75
CA ASN A 51 -3.45 -11.25 -8.30
C ASN A 51 -3.52 -9.83 -7.82
N ILE A 52 -4.31 -9.59 -6.80
CA ILE A 52 -4.50 -8.25 -6.30
C ILE A 52 -3.33 -7.85 -5.43
N LEU A 53 -2.74 -6.71 -5.73
CA LEU A 53 -1.66 -6.16 -4.93
C LEU A 53 -2.21 -5.13 -3.97
N ARG A 54 -1.77 -5.20 -2.73
CA ARG A 54 -2.13 -4.22 -1.72
C ARG A 54 -0.92 -3.89 -0.90
N PHE A 55 -0.97 -2.77 -0.23
CA PHE A 55 0.17 -2.27 0.56
C PHE A 55 -0.34 -1.80 1.90
N ASP A 56 0.47 -2.03 2.91
CA ASP A 56 0.15 -1.56 4.26
C ASP A 56 0.79 -0.18 4.43
N LEU A 57 0.00 0.80 4.78
CA LEU A 57 0.50 2.16 4.89
C LEU A 57 1.66 2.27 5.86
N ASP A 58 1.52 1.63 7.02
CA ASP A 58 2.58 1.71 8.02
C ASP A 58 3.86 1.08 7.52
N GLU A 59 3.75 -0.04 6.80
CA GLU A 59 4.93 -0.67 6.21
C GLU A 59 5.59 0.25 5.18
N ILE A 60 4.78 0.88 4.35
CA ILE A 60 5.32 1.77 3.34
C ILE A 60 6.01 2.96 3.97
N LEU A 61 5.39 3.55 4.97
CA LEU A 61 6.00 4.71 5.63
C LEU A 61 7.29 4.34 6.32
N ALA A 62 7.31 3.20 6.99
CA ALA A 62 8.53 2.74 7.63
C ALA A 62 9.62 2.46 6.62
N TRP A 63 9.24 1.88 5.49
CA TRP A 63 10.18 1.57 4.43
C TRP A 63 10.79 2.83 3.84
N THR A 64 9.98 3.89 3.67
CA THR A 64 10.52 5.13 3.12
C THR A 64 11.49 5.81 4.06
N ARG A 65 11.40 5.52 5.36
CA ARG A 65 12.28 6.13 6.33
C ARG A 65 13.57 5.38 6.54
N ARG A 66 13.70 4.21 5.94
CA ARG A 66 14.92 3.44 6.13
C ARG A 66 16.07 4.11 5.44
N LYS A 67 17.18 4.10 6.14
CA LYS A 67 18.37 4.63 5.53
C LYS A 67 19.16 3.52 4.99
N ASN A 68 19.72 3.71 3.88
CA ASN A 68 20.53 2.63 3.32
C ASN A 68 21.94 2.94 3.31
#